data_0b77eedabb478cc021bf95bb35073066
#
_entry.id   0b77eedabb478cc021bf95bb35073066
#
_cell.length_a   1.000
_cell.length_b   1.000
_cell.length_c   1.000
_cell.angle_alpha   90.00
_cell.angle_beta   90.00
_cell.angle_gamma   90.00
#
_symmetry.space_group_name_H-M   'P 1'
#
loop_
_entity.id
_entity.type
_entity.pdbx_description
1 polymer ?
#
loop_
_entity_poly.entity_id
_entity_poly.type
_entity_poly.pdbx_seq_one_letter_code
_entity_poly.pdbx_strand_id
1 'polypeptide(L)'
;GRGERHDQQCKYQDNVRRGLDWLTAQEVGIGDMRGKGNMYDHGIAALALVEAYGVTKDPDLRPMAQGVIDFIVDSQHEEGGWRYKPGERGDLSVSGWMVMALASGEMSGIPIPKKTWEGVRGFLEIVGGGKDGGSYGYTDSPGKANSGKHAMNAVGFFCAQLTRSSANAAKAFESALILEGAGFNLADIYYAYYGTLAAYQHQGPVWRKWIKKMQAEYL
;
A
#
# COMPACT_ATOMS: atom_id res chain seq x y z
N GLY A 1 -9.58 9.87 5.90
CA GLY A 1 -9.46 10.67 7.10
C GLY A 1 -10.31 11.95 7.07
N ARG A 2 -10.33 12.67 8.18
CA ARG A 2 -11.04 13.95 8.31
C ARG A 2 -10.25 15.14 7.78
N GLY A 3 -9.06 14.94 7.19
CA GLY A 3 -8.20 16.02 6.71
C GLY A 3 -7.54 16.83 7.84
N GLU A 4 -7.48 16.29 9.04
CA GLU A 4 -6.83 16.93 10.19
C GLU A 4 -5.30 16.98 9.98
N ARG A 5 -4.68 18.15 10.20
CA ARG A 5 -3.28 18.43 9.87
C ARG A 5 -2.56 19.04 11.07
N HIS A 6 -1.24 18.83 11.16
CA HIS A 6 -0.41 19.41 12.22
C HIS A 6 -0.13 20.90 12.03
N ASP A 7 -0.23 21.41 10.81
CA ASP A 7 0.10 22.78 10.41
C ASP A 7 -1.11 23.73 10.34
N GLN A 8 -2.31 23.23 10.63
CA GLN A 8 -3.53 24.03 10.62
C GLN A 8 -4.30 23.85 11.94
N GLN A 9 -4.91 24.94 12.42
CA GLN A 9 -5.74 24.90 13.63
C GLN A 9 -6.94 23.98 13.40
N CYS A 10 -6.96 22.87 14.12
CA CYS A 10 -8.05 21.89 14.13
C CYS A 10 -8.10 21.17 15.47
N LYS A 11 -9.18 20.43 15.73
CA LYS A 11 -9.43 19.77 17.01
C LYS A 11 -8.30 18.82 17.45
N TYR A 12 -7.64 18.16 16.51
CA TYR A 12 -6.62 17.13 16.77
C TYR A 12 -5.23 17.53 16.28
N GLN A 13 -4.98 18.81 16.03
CA GLN A 13 -3.67 19.31 15.56
C GLN A 13 -2.51 18.81 16.42
N ASP A 14 -2.60 18.98 17.75
CA ASP A 14 -1.55 18.56 18.68
C ASP A 14 -1.38 17.03 18.74
N ASN A 15 -2.45 16.28 18.51
CA ASN A 15 -2.38 14.82 18.45
C ASN A 15 -1.62 14.37 17.19
N VAL A 16 -1.92 14.99 16.05
CA VAL A 16 -1.23 14.69 14.78
C VAL A 16 0.25 15.08 14.89
N ARG A 17 0.54 16.28 15.42
CA ARG A 17 1.93 16.73 15.65
C ARG A 17 2.71 15.76 16.52
N ARG A 18 2.20 15.44 17.71
CA ARG A 18 2.86 14.48 18.61
C ARG A 18 3.05 13.10 17.99
N GLY A 19 2.12 12.65 17.15
CA GLY A 19 2.27 11.40 16.41
C GLY A 19 3.41 11.45 15.40
N LEU A 20 3.55 12.54 14.67
CA LEU A 20 4.66 12.75 13.73
C LEU A 20 6.00 12.88 14.46
N ASP A 21 6.05 13.67 15.55
CA ASP A 21 7.26 13.82 16.38
C ASP A 21 7.71 12.47 16.94
N TRP A 22 6.76 11.64 17.38
CA TRP A 22 7.07 10.29 17.88
C TRP A 22 7.60 9.40 16.75
N LEU A 23 6.99 9.43 15.56
CA LEU A 23 7.47 8.65 14.41
C LEU A 23 8.88 9.06 14.01
N THR A 24 9.15 10.35 13.88
CA THR A 24 10.50 10.83 13.50
C THR A 24 11.55 10.43 14.52
N ALA A 25 11.19 10.34 15.80
CA ALA A 25 12.10 9.87 16.87
C ALA A 25 12.38 8.35 16.81
N GLN A 26 11.67 7.56 16.00
CA GLN A 26 11.90 6.11 15.85
C GLN A 26 12.94 5.76 14.78
N GLU A 27 13.45 6.74 14.05
CA GLU A 27 14.48 6.52 13.02
C GLU A 27 15.73 5.85 13.61
N VAL A 28 16.14 4.69 13.05
CA VAL A 28 17.28 3.89 13.52
C VAL A 28 18.54 4.18 12.70
N GLY A 29 18.37 4.70 11.50
CA GLY A 29 19.39 5.08 10.55
C GLY A 29 18.73 5.93 9.47
N ILE A 30 19.46 6.47 8.53
CA ILE A 30 18.90 7.41 7.54
C ILE A 30 17.69 6.78 6.83
N GLY A 31 16.51 7.27 7.16
CA GLY A 31 15.23 6.81 6.60
C GLY A 31 14.70 5.48 7.13
N ASP A 32 15.40 4.76 7.99
CA ASP A 32 14.96 3.45 8.51
C ASP A 32 13.99 3.61 9.69
N MET A 33 12.72 3.34 9.46
CA MET A 33 11.63 3.45 10.44
C MET A 33 11.22 2.12 11.08
N ARG A 34 12.00 1.06 10.91
CA ARG A 34 11.64 -0.25 11.46
C ARG A 34 11.69 -0.30 13.00
N GLY A 35 12.50 0.54 13.62
CA GLY A 35 12.70 0.49 15.06
C GLY A 35 13.17 -0.90 15.52
N LYS A 36 12.39 -1.54 16.43
CA LYS A 36 12.59 -2.93 16.86
C LYS A 36 11.75 -3.94 16.06
N GLY A 37 10.99 -3.48 15.09
CA GLY A 37 10.10 -4.26 14.26
C GLY A 37 10.73 -4.73 12.95
N ASN A 38 9.98 -4.61 11.87
CA ASN A 38 10.36 -5.11 10.55
C ASN A 38 9.87 -4.15 9.44
N MET A 39 9.91 -4.58 8.18
CA MET A 39 9.49 -3.76 7.04
C MET A 39 8.00 -3.37 7.07
N TYR A 40 7.12 -4.08 7.77
CA TYR A 40 5.74 -3.61 7.99
C TYR A 40 5.72 -2.28 8.73
N ASP A 41 6.47 -2.20 9.84
CA ASP A 41 6.54 -0.99 10.66
C ASP A 41 7.09 0.17 9.83
N HIS A 42 8.14 -0.11 9.03
CA HIS A 42 8.70 0.88 8.11
C HIS A 42 7.67 1.37 7.09
N GLY A 43 6.98 0.46 6.39
CA GLY A 43 6.04 0.84 5.33
C GLY A 43 4.86 1.67 5.83
N ILE A 44 4.32 1.32 7.01
CA ILE A 44 3.22 2.05 7.63
C ILE A 44 3.68 3.44 8.10
N ALA A 45 4.86 3.52 8.74
CA ALA A 45 5.44 4.80 9.16
C ALA A 45 5.80 5.69 7.96
N ALA A 46 6.42 5.11 6.92
CA ALA A 46 6.76 5.82 5.70
C ALA A 46 5.52 6.41 5.02
N LEU A 47 4.44 5.64 4.89
CA LEU A 47 3.18 6.13 4.35
C LEU A 47 2.66 7.34 5.13
N ALA A 48 2.64 7.26 6.47
CA ALA A 48 2.16 8.37 7.31
C ALA A 48 3.01 9.65 7.14
N LEU A 49 4.34 9.51 7.13
CA LEU A 49 5.27 10.64 6.98
C LEU A 49 5.17 11.29 5.59
N VAL A 50 5.11 10.47 4.55
CA VAL A 50 5.01 10.93 3.17
C VAL A 50 3.67 11.61 2.90
N GLU A 51 2.57 11.07 3.43
CA GLU A 51 1.24 11.70 3.33
C GLU A 51 1.19 13.01 4.11
N ALA A 52 1.76 13.06 5.33
CA ALA A 52 1.84 14.30 6.10
C ALA A 52 2.60 15.38 5.32
N TYR A 53 3.77 15.05 4.74
CA TYR A 53 4.49 15.95 3.86
C TYR A 53 3.67 16.31 2.61
N GLY A 54 3.03 15.33 1.99
CA GLY A 54 2.26 15.52 0.75
C GLY A 54 1.13 16.54 0.88
N VAL A 55 0.40 16.51 2.01
CA VAL A 55 -0.75 17.41 2.23
C VAL A 55 -0.34 18.76 2.83
N THR A 56 0.78 18.84 3.55
CA THR A 56 1.20 20.08 4.22
C THR A 56 2.28 20.85 3.46
N LYS A 57 3.14 20.13 2.73
CA LYS A 57 4.38 20.65 2.14
C LYS A 57 5.30 21.28 3.18
N ASP A 58 5.19 20.81 4.43
CA ASP A 58 6.05 21.25 5.52
C ASP A 58 7.52 20.94 5.18
N PRO A 59 8.39 21.96 5.05
CA PRO A 59 9.76 21.74 4.67
C PRO A 59 10.56 20.93 5.68
N ASP A 60 10.14 20.92 6.96
CA ASP A 60 10.81 20.17 8.01
C ASP A 60 10.56 18.66 7.89
N LEU A 61 9.42 18.25 7.29
CA LEU A 61 9.12 16.85 7.02
C LEU A 61 9.79 16.33 5.74
N ARG A 62 10.22 17.20 4.83
CA ARG A 62 10.73 16.79 3.52
C ARG A 62 11.94 15.85 3.58
N PRO A 63 12.99 16.12 4.39
CA PRO A 63 14.16 15.23 4.50
C PRO A 63 13.77 13.82 4.96
N MET A 64 12.90 13.74 5.96
CA MET A 64 12.40 12.46 6.48
C MET A 64 11.56 11.71 5.42
N ALA A 65 10.62 12.42 4.76
CA ALA A 65 9.80 11.84 3.70
C ALA A 65 10.65 11.31 2.53
N GLN A 66 11.75 12.01 2.17
CA GLN A 66 12.71 11.52 1.17
C GLN A 66 13.46 10.30 1.70
N GLY A 67 14.00 10.35 2.91
CA GLY A 67 14.79 9.27 3.50
C GLY A 67 14.02 7.95 3.60
N VAL A 68 12.74 7.98 4.04
CA VAL A 68 11.93 6.75 4.14
C VAL A 68 11.64 6.15 2.76
N ILE A 69 11.49 6.97 1.73
CA ILE A 69 11.32 6.49 0.35
C ILE A 69 12.64 5.90 -0.18
N ASP A 70 13.77 6.56 0.05
CA ASP A 70 15.08 6.05 -0.37
C ASP A 70 15.36 4.69 0.27
N PHE A 71 15.03 4.54 1.56
CA PHE A 71 15.17 3.26 2.25
C PHE A 71 14.28 2.15 1.64
N ILE A 72 13.05 2.47 1.23
CA ILE A 72 12.18 1.52 0.51
C ILE A 72 12.84 1.10 -0.81
N VAL A 73 13.35 2.06 -1.58
CA VAL A 73 14.01 1.81 -2.86
C VAL A 73 15.23 0.90 -2.69
N ASP A 74 16.10 1.21 -1.73
CA ASP A 74 17.34 0.47 -1.47
C ASP A 74 17.09 -0.93 -0.89
N SER A 75 15.94 -1.13 -0.24
CA SER A 75 15.52 -2.40 0.37
C SER A 75 14.83 -3.35 -0.59
N GLN A 76 14.59 -2.94 -1.84
CA GLN A 76 13.86 -3.76 -2.82
C GLN A 76 14.65 -5.02 -3.19
N HIS A 77 14.02 -6.20 -3.12
CA HIS A 77 14.59 -7.43 -3.63
C HIS A 77 14.71 -7.40 -5.16
N GLU A 78 15.63 -8.18 -5.74
CA GLU A 78 15.86 -8.24 -7.18
C GLU A 78 14.61 -8.66 -7.99
N GLU A 79 13.71 -9.47 -7.39
CA GLU A 79 12.40 -9.81 -7.98
C GLU A 79 11.36 -8.69 -7.84
N GLY A 80 11.70 -7.55 -7.22
CA GLY A 80 10.90 -6.34 -7.19
C GLY A 80 9.91 -6.20 -6.02
N GLY A 81 9.85 -7.18 -5.10
CA GLY A 81 9.02 -7.11 -3.89
C GLY A 81 9.82 -6.81 -2.62
N TRP A 82 9.11 -6.77 -1.50
CA TRP A 82 9.68 -6.62 -0.14
C TRP A 82 9.08 -7.66 0.80
N ARG A 83 9.80 -7.98 1.88
CA ARG A 83 9.34 -8.83 2.96
C ARG A 83 9.76 -8.26 4.30
N TYR A 84 9.97 -9.08 5.32
CA TYR A 84 10.23 -8.61 6.69
C TYR A 84 11.59 -7.94 6.88
N LYS A 85 12.59 -8.27 6.05
CA LYS A 85 13.94 -7.71 6.09
C LYS A 85 14.29 -7.06 4.75
N PRO A 86 15.14 -6.01 4.75
CA PRO A 86 15.69 -5.43 3.52
C PRO A 86 16.32 -6.49 2.62
N GLY A 87 16.01 -6.44 1.32
CA GLY A 87 16.55 -7.36 0.34
C GLY A 87 16.08 -8.81 0.43
N GLU A 88 15.12 -9.12 1.31
CA GLU A 88 14.51 -10.46 1.39
C GLU A 88 13.51 -10.64 0.24
N ARG A 89 13.41 -11.87 -0.32
CA ARG A 89 12.44 -12.22 -1.36
C ARG A 89 11.02 -11.81 -0.95
N GLY A 90 10.35 -11.05 -1.80
CA GLY A 90 9.11 -10.38 -1.47
C GLY A 90 7.92 -11.28 -1.13
N ASP A 91 7.01 -10.74 -0.32
CA ASP A 91 5.63 -11.17 -0.21
C ASP A 91 4.67 -10.01 -0.50
N LEU A 92 3.47 -10.31 -0.93
CA LEU A 92 2.54 -9.30 -1.39
C LEU A 92 1.97 -8.46 -0.24
N SER A 93 1.92 -8.98 0.98
CA SER A 93 1.35 -8.26 2.10
C SER A 93 2.26 -7.11 2.58
N VAL A 94 3.57 -7.34 2.67
CA VAL A 94 4.55 -6.28 2.97
C VAL A 94 4.71 -5.35 1.77
N SER A 95 4.84 -5.92 0.56
CA SER A 95 5.00 -5.14 -0.67
C SER A 95 3.85 -4.16 -0.88
N GLY A 96 2.63 -4.51 -0.47
CA GLY A 96 1.48 -3.61 -0.55
C GLY A 96 1.68 -2.28 0.16
N TRP A 97 2.26 -2.29 1.37
CA TRP A 97 2.58 -1.07 2.13
C TRP A 97 3.67 -0.25 1.46
N MET A 98 4.71 -0.92 0.93
CA MET A 98 5.79 -0.23 0.20
C MET A 98 5.26 0.46 -1.05
N VAL A 99 4.43 -0.23 -1.84
CA VAL A 99 3.81 0.33 -3.05
C VAL A 99 2.92 1.53 -2.72
N MET A 100 2.17 1.49 -1.62
CA MET A 100 1.37 2.63 -1.16
C MET A 100 2.25 3.82 -0.80
N ALA A 101 3.31 3.60 -0.02
CA ALA A 101 4.24 4.66 0.37
C ALA A 101 4.95 5.26 -0.86
N LEU A 102 5.41 4.44 -1.80
CA LEU A 102 6.02 4.90 -3.06
C LEU A 102 5.04 5.73 -3.89
N ALA A 103 3.78 5.28 -4.04
CA ALA A 103 2.76 6.02 -4.80
C ALA A 103 2.42 7.37 -4.14
N SER A 104 2.28 7.40 -2.80
CA SER A 104 2.09 8.65 -2.06
C SER A 104 3.31 9.57 -2.17
N GLY A 105 4.53 9.00 -2.20
CA GLY A 105 5.78 9.74 -2.43
C GLY A 105 5.80 10.43 -3.79
N GLU A 106 5.51 9.68 -4.84
CA GLU A 106 5.45 10.22 -6.21
C GLU A 106 4.41 11.34 -6.33
N MET A 107 3.21 11.15 -5.76
CA MET A 107 2.16 12.18 -5.72
C MET A 107 2.59 13.41 -4.89
N SER A 108 3.44 13.22 -3.90
CA SER A 108 3.99 14.28 -3.06
C SER A 108 5.16 15.02 -3.68
N GLY A 109 5.63 14.59 -4.86
CA GLY A 109 6.75 15.19 -5.58
C GLY A 109 8.11 14.64 -5.16
N ILE A 110 8.16 13.47 -4.52
CA ILE A 110 9.38 12.73 -4.24
C ILE A 110 9.65 11.81 -5.45
N PRO A 111 10.81 11.91 -6.11
CA PRO A 111 11.10 11.11 -7.29
C PRO A 111 11.32 9.64 -6.92
N ILE A 112 10.66 8.75 -7.65
CA ILE A 112 10.83 7.30 -7.52
C ILE A 112 11.58 6.77 -8.75
N PRO A 113 12.66 6.02 -8.59
CA PRO A 113 13.38 5.46 -9.72
C PRO A 113 12.48 4.57 -10.60
N LYS A 114 12.58 4.73 -11.91
CA LYS A 114 11.80 3.93 -12.86
C LYS A 114 12.02 2.42 -12.67
N LYS A 115 13.26 2.03 -12.34
CA LYS A 115 13.64 0.64 -12.06
C LYS A 115 12.82 0.05 -10.89
N THR A 116 12.55 0.84 -9.84
CA THR A 116 11.73 0.41 -8.71
C THR A 116 10.31 0.05 -9.15
N TRP A 117 9.69 0.89 -9.96
CA TRP A 117 8.36 0.61 -10.53
C TRP A 117 8.35 -0.58 -11.50
N GLU A 118 9.42 -0.75 -12.27
CA GLU A 118 9.60 -1.93 -13.13
C GLU A 118 9.70 -3.20 -12.29
N GLY A 119 10.46 -3.15 -11.19
CA GLY A 119 10.54 -4.25 -10.21
C GLY A 119 9.17 -4.60 -9.64
N VAL A 120 8.42 -3.61 -9.14
CA VAL A 120 7.07 -3.84 -8.59
C VAL A 120 6.16 -4.53 -9.62
N ARG A 121 6.17 -4.08 -10.88
CA ARG A 121 5.37 -4.73 -11.92
C ARG A 121 5.81 -6.18 -12.17
N GLY A 122 7.12 -6.44 -12.20
CA GLY A 122 7.67 -7.79 -12.30
C GLY A 122 7.22 -8.69 -11.15
N PHE A 123 7.29 -8.18 -9.92
CA PHE A 123 6.83 -8.91 -8.74
C PHE A 123 5.33 -9.22 -8.79
N LEU A 124 4.50 -8.28 -9.24
CA LEU A 124 3.06 -8.49 -9.42
C LEU A 124 2.74 -9.56 -10.49
N GLU A 125 3.61 -9.75 -11.49
CA GLU A 125 3.49 -10.89 -12.42
C GLU A 125 3.89 -12.22 -11.76
N ILE A 126 4.92 -12.24 -10.89
CA ILE A 126 5.34 -13.45 -10.16
C ILE A 126 4.21 -13.95 -9.25
N VAL A 127 3.55 -13.06 -8.51
CA VAL A 127 2.46 -13.42 -7.60
C VAL A 127 1.10 -13.45 -8.29
N GLY A 128 1.03 -13.03 -9.55
CA GLY A 128 -0.18 -13.00 -10.35
C GLY A 128 -0.57 -14.37 -10.89
N GLY A 129 -1.85 -14.58 -11.14
CA GLY A 129 -2.42 -15.81 -11.72
C GLY A 129 -3.89 -15.62 -12.08
N GLY A 130 -4.62 -16.71 -12.21
CA GLY A 130 -5.98 -16.70 -12.76
C GLY A 130 -5.97 -16.76 -14.29
N LYS A 131 -7.12 -16.54 -14.91
CA LYS A 131 -7.27 -16.62 -16.36
C LYS A 131 -6.57 -15.47 -17.09
N ASP A 132 -6.71 -14.27 -16.56
CA ASP A 132 -6.23 -13.03 -17.16
C ASP A 132 -5.14 -12.36 -16.32
N GLY A 133 -4.62 -13.06 -15.28
CA GLY A 133 -3.59 -12.57 -14.37
C GLY A 133 -4.10 -11.67 -13.24
N GLY A 134 -5.42 -11.61 -13.03
CA GLY A 134 -6.06 -10.74 -12.04
C GLY A 134 -6.28 -11.36 -10.66
N SER A 135 -5.84 -12.60 -10.44
CA SER A 135 -5.81 -13.26 -9.14
C SER A 135 -4.40 -13.16 -8.55
N TYR A 136 -4.26 -12.99 -7.23
CA TYR A 136 -2.95 -12.79 -6.60
C TYR A 136 -2.73 -13.73 -5.43
N GLY A 137 -1.53 -14.30 -5.35
CA GLY A 137 -1.03 -15.09 -4.23
C GLY A 137 -0.15 -14.29 -3.29
N TYR A 138 0.44 -14.98 -2.31
CA TYR A 138 1.25 -14.35 -1.26
C TYR A 138 2.72 -14.14 -1.69
N THR A 139 3.44 -15.21 -1.96
CA THR A 139 4.84 -15.20 -2.44
C THR A 139 4.98 -15.70 -3.87
N ASP A 140 3.97 -16.38 -4.36
CA ASP A 140 3.89 -17.01 -5.68
C ASP A 140 2.46 -16.90 -6.21
N SER A 141 2.24 -17.26 -7.47
CA SER A 141 0.92 -17.24 -8.09
C SER A 141 -0.09 -18.12 -7.31
N PRO A 142 -1.40 -17.78 -7.36
CA PRO A 142 -2.46 -18.54 -6.69
C PRO A 142 -2.46 -20.01 -7.08
N GLY A 143 -2.83 -20.89 -6.15
CA GLY A 143 -2.88 -22.35 -6.35
C GLY A 143 -1.60 -23.08 -5.94
N LYS A 144 -0.50 -22.37 -5.63
CA LYS A 144 0.66 -22.93 -4.91
C LYS A 144 0.45 -22.80 -3.40
N ALA A 145 1.15 -23.64 -2.63
CA ALA A 145 1.10 -23.59 -1.15
C ALA A 145 1.39 -22.16 -0.68
N ASN A 146 0.50 -21.52 0.05
CA ASN A 146 0.49 -20.11 0.47
C ASN A 146 -0.23 -19.16 -0.50
N SER A 147 -1.17 -19.62 -1.32
CA SER A 147 -2.10 -18.71 -1.99
C SER A 147 -2.86 -17.93 -0.92
N GLY A 148 -2.54 -16.65 -0.79
CA GLY A 148 -3.23 -15.76 0.12
C GLY A 148 -4.71 -15.71 -0.23
N LYS A 149 -5.55 -15.80 0.79
CA LYS A 149 -7.00 -15.70 0.69
C LYS A 149 -7.42 -14.37 0.03
N HIS A 150 -8.68 -14.02 0.10
CA HIS A 150 -9.23 -12.78 -0.49
C HIS A 150 -8.41 -11.50 -0.24
N ALA A 151 -7.68 -11.42 0.88
CA ALA A 151 -6.82 -10.28 1.20
C ALA A 151 -5.72 -10.06 0.14
N MET A 152 -5.04 -11.12 -0.32
CA MET A 152 -3.98 -10.96 -1.33
C MET A 152 -4.53 -10.50 -2.67
N ASN A 153 -5.74 -10.95 -3.06
CA ASN A 153 -6.40 -10.41 -4.25
C ASN A 153 -6.69 -8.91 -4.12
N ALA A 154 -7.14 -8.46 -2.95
CA ALA A 154 -7.39 -7.04 -2.70
C ALA A 154 -6.11 -6.22 -2.75
N VAL A 155 -5.02 -6.68 -2.09
CA VAL A 155 -3.71 -6.02 -2.11
C VAL A 155 -3.14 -5.96 -3.52
N GLY A 156 -3.10 -7.10 -4.22
CA GLY A 156 -2.55 -7.16 -5.58
C GLY A 156 -3.34 -6.32 -6.57
N PHE A 157 -4.66 -6.31 -6.49
CA PHE A 157 -5.51 -5.46 -7.32
C PHE A 157 -5.23 -3.98 -7.07
N PHE A 158 -5.13 -3.57 -5.80
CA PHE A 158 -4.82 -2.18 -5.48
C PHE A 158 -3.42 -1.78 -5.92
N CYS A 159 -2.39 -2.62 -5.69
CA CYS A 159 -1.04 -2.38 -6.19
C CYS A 159 -0.99 -2.26 -7.73
N ALA A 160 -1.72 -3.12 -8.45
CA ALA A 160 -1.80 -3.05 -9.91
C ALA A 160 -2.41 -1.73 -10.39
N GLN A 161 -3.40 -1.19 -9.69
CA GLN A 161 -3.98 0.12 -9.97
C GLN A 161 -2.97 1.26 -9.74
N LEU A 162 -2.22 1.25 -8.63
CA LEU A 162 -1.23 2.27 -8.30
C LEU A 162 -0.04 2.26 -9.28
N THR A 163 0.39 1.08 -9.73
CA THR A 163 1.49 0.94 -10.70
C THR A 163 1.07 1.16 -12.16
N ARG A 164 -0.21 1.50 -12.41
CA ARG A 164 -0.80 1.60 -13.74
C ARG A 164 -0.65 0.31 -14.58
N SER A 165 -0.36 -0.81 -13.93
CA SER A 165 -0.35 -2.15 -14.56
C SER A 165 -1.74 -2.58 -15.01
N SER A 166 -2.77 -1.92 -14.54
CA SER A 166 -4.17 -2.12 -14.90
C SER A 166 -4.56 -1.63 -16.31
N ALA A 167 -3.57 -1.20 -17.12
CA ALA A 167 -3.81 -0.95 -18.55
C ALA A 167 -4.30 -2.20 -19.30
N ASN A 168 -4.10 -3.41 -18.74
CA ASN A 168 -4.76 -4.63 -19.21
C ASN A 168 -6.18 -4.69 -18.62
N ALA A 169 -7.17 -4.31 -19.41
CA ALA A 169 -8.58 -4.30 -19.01
C ALA A 169 -9.09 -5.68 -18.54
N ALA A 170 -8.62 -6.78 -19.15
CA ALA A 170 -9.00 -8.14 -18.77
C ALA A 170 -8.50 -8.49 -17.36
N LYS A 171 -7.24 -8.17 -17.05
CA LYS A 171 -6.63 -8.37 -15.71
C LYS A 171 -7.39 -7.58 -14.63
N ALA A 172 -7.67 -6.31 -14.88
CA ALA A 172 -8.42 -5.46 -13.95
C ALA A 172 -9.86 -5.95 -13.77
N PHE A 173 -10.51 -6.42 -14.84
CA PHE A 173 -11.85 -6.97 -14.79
C PHE A 173 -11.91 -8.27 -13.98
N GLU A 174 -10.97 -9.19 -14.17
CA GLU A 174 -10.86 -10.41 -13.37
C GLU A 174 -10.70 -10.09 -11.88
N SER A 175 -9.78 -9.16 -11.52
CA SER A 175 -9.59 -8.72 -10.14
C SER A 175 -10.86 -8.14 -9.53
N ALA A 176 -11.57 -7.32 -10.31
CA ALA A 176 -12.83 -6.71 -9.90
C ALA A 176 -13.93 -7.76 -9.65
N LEU A 177 -14.04 -8.77 -10.51
CA LEU A 177 -14.99 -9.89 -10.33
C LEU A 177 -14.68 -10.71 -9.07
N ILE A 178 -13.39 -10.98 -8.81
CA ILE A 178 -12.95 -11.70 -7.60
C ILE A 178 -13.35 -10.90 -6.35
N LEU A 179 -13.07 -9.59 -6.34
CA LEU A 179 -13.40 -8.70 -5.23
C LEU A 179 -14.92 -8.59 -5.03
N GLU A 180 -15.68 -8.46 -6.13
CA GLU A 180 -17.14 -8.41 -6.09
C GLU A 180 -17.77 -9.72 -5.58
N GLY A 181 -17.24 -10.86 -6.00
CA GLY A 181 -17.71 -12.18 -5.56
C GLY A 181 -17.44 -12.46 -4.08
N ALA A 182 -16.28 -12.02 -3.56
CA ALA A 182 -15.98 -12.14 -2.15
C ALA A 182 -16.79 -11.14 -1.28
N GLY A 183 -17.01 -9.94 -1.79
CA GLY A 183 -17.75 -8.86 -1.12
C GLY A 183 -17.06 -8.33 0.13
N PHE A 184 -17.60 -7.26 0.73
CA PHE A 184 -17.07 -6.69 1.96
C PHE A 184 -17.20 -7.66 3.13
N ASN A 185 -16.19 -7.76 3.98
CA ASN A 185 -16.17 -8.60 5.18
C ASN A 185 -15.33 -7.94 6.27
N LEU A 186 -15.99 -7.49 7.34
CA LEU A 186 -15.35 -6.80 8.47
C LEU A 186 -14.59 -7.77 9.40
N ALA A 187 -14.84 -9.07 9.34
CA ALA A 187 -14.12 -10.07 10.15
C ALA A 187 -12.63 -10.16 9.76
N ASP A 188 -12.29 -9.80 8.53
CA ASP A 188 -10.91 -9.63 8.06
C ASP A 188 -10.65 -8.14 7.78
N ILE A 189 -10.16 -7.41 8.79
CA ILE A 189 -9.90 -5.97 8.73
C ILE A 189 -8.85 -5.63 7.65
N TYR A 190 -7.84 -6.49 7.48
CA TYR A 190 -6.81 -6.29 6.46
C TYR A 190 -7.40 -6.37 5.05
N TYR A 191 -8.23 -7.39 4.81
CA TYR A 191 -8.99 -7.51 3.57
C TYR A 191 -9.94 -6.32 3.37
N ALA A 192 -10.71 -5.96 4.40
CA ALA A 192 -11.65 -4.84 4.34
C ALA A 192 -10.95 -3.53 3.97
N TYR A 193 -9.76 -3.27 4.54
CA TYR A 193 -8.95 -2.09 4.24
C TYR A 193 -8.54 -2.03 2.76
N TYR A 194 -7.79 -3.02 2.29
CA TYR A 194 -7.32 -3.04 0.90
C TYR A 194 -8.45 -3.19 -0.11
N GLY A 195 -9.47 -3.99 0.20
CA GLY A 195 -10.63 -4.15 -0.65
C GLY A 195 -11.43 -2.86 -0.82
N THR A 196 -11.51 -2.03 0.24
CA THR A 196 -12.14 -0.71 0.16
C THR A 196 -11.35 0.22 -0.76
N LEU A 197 -10.02 0.27 -0.64
CA LEU A 197 -9.16 1.06 -1.50
C LEU A 197 -9.27 0.62 -2.97
N ALA A 198 -9.17 -0.70 -3.22
CA ALA A 198 -9.25 -1.25 -4.56
C ALA A 198 -10.63 -1.03 -5.20
N ALA A 199 -11.71 -1.27 -4.46
CA ALA A 199 -13.08 -1.05 -4.94
C ALA A 199 -13.34 0.44 -5.23
N TYR A 200 -12.88 1.33 -4.34
CA TYR A 200 -13.00 2.77 -4.52
C TYR A 200 -12.22 3.25 -5.76
N GLN A 201 -10.99 2.79 -5.94
CA GLN A 201 -10.16 3.17 -7.09
C GLN A 201 -10.75 2.63 -8.42
N HIS A 202 -11.34 1.42 -8.40
CA HIS A 202 -11.97 0.83 -9.57
C HIS A 202 -13.29 1.50 -9.95
N GLN A 203 -14.07 1.96 -8.96
CA GLN A 203 -15.38 2.57 -9.14
C GLN A 203 -16.45 1.58 -9.71
N GLY A 204 -17.50 2.10 -10.28
CA GLY A 204 -18.53 1.33 -10.97
C GLY A 204 -19.39 0.43 -10.07
N PRO A 205 -19.86 -0.74 -10.59
CA PRO A 205 -20.73 -1.66 -9.84
C PRO A 205 -20.06 -2.25 -8.60
N VAL A 206 -18.74 -2.55 -8.67
CA VAL A 206 -17.97 -3.10 -7.56
C VAL A 206 -18.00 -2.15 -6.37
N TRP A 207 -17.69 -0.85 -6.59
CA TRP A 207 -17.74 0.15 -5.53
C TRP A 207 -19.16 0.33 -4.94
N ARG A 208 -20.19 0.40 -5.78
CA ARG A 208 -21.56 0.55 -5.30
C ARG A 208 -22.04 -0.59 -4.40
N LYS A 209 -21.67 -1.83 -4.75
CA LYS A 209 -21.99 -3.01 -3.93
C LYS A 209 -21.18 -3.03 -2.64
N TRP A 210 -19.88 -2.72 -2.76
CA TRP A 210 -18.95 -2.68 -1.62
C TRP A 210 -19.40 -1.68 -0.56
N ILE A 211 -19.59 -0.40 -0.94
CA ILE A 211 -19.95 0.67 0.00
C ILE A 211 -21.31 0.43 0.66
N LYS A 212 -22.27 -0.12 -0.07
CA LYS A 212 -23.60 -0.45 0.48
C LYS A 212 -23.48 -1.50 1.60
N LYS A 213 -22.68 -2.54 1.40
CA LYS A 213 -22.46 -3.58 2.41
C LYS A 213 -21.65 -3.05 3.58
N MET A 214 -20.60 -2.29 3.30
CA MET A 214 -19.77 -1.66 4.33
C MET A 214 -20.62 -0.75 5.25
N GLN A 215 -21.47 0.09 4.71
CA GLN A 215 -22.37 0.94 5.48
C GLN A 215 -23.34 0.13 6.35
N ALA A 216 -23.88 -0.97 5.83
CA ALA A 216 -24.79 -1.84 6.59
C ALA A 216 -24.13 -2.59 7.75
N GLU A 217 -22.82 -2.82 7.70
CA GLU A 217 -22.05 -3.48 8.78
C GLU A 217 -21.51 -2.48 9.83
N TYR A 218 -21.36 -1.18 9.46
CA TYR A 218 -20.84 -0.14 10.37
C TYR A 218 -21.93 0.72 11.03
N LEU A 219 -23.15 0.73 10.50
CA LEU A 219 -24.28 1.53 10.97
C LEU A 219 -25.40 0.66 11.54
#